data_c303e78402a17edd29d664b0d28827a9
#
_entry.id   c303e78402a17edd29d664b0d28827a9
#
_cell.length_a   1.000
_cell.length_b   1.000
_cell.length_c   1.000
_cell.angle_alpha   90.00
_cell.angle_beta   90.00
_cell.angle_gamma   90.00
#
_symmetry.space_group_name_H-M   'P 1'
#
loop_
_entity.id
_entity.type
_entity.pdbx_description
1 polymer ?
#
loop_
_entity_poly.entity_id
_entity_poly.type
_entity_poly.pdbx_seq_one_letter_code
_entity_poly.pdbx_strand_id
1 'polypeptide(L)'
;MHAEAKHKAVTHKLHFFFHDVVSGRNATVAQIINPVKSPPTSTFLGMTNIMDDLLTEGPQPTSRPVGGAQGLYASSDSTEIAFLQIMNIVFTDGAYNDSALTVVGRNPTLHDVLEMPVVGDTAASFVSPAATRRRTPTPCPPTAKPSLSTTCM
;
A
#
# COMPACT_ATOMS: atom_id res chain seq x y z
N MET A 1 -34.02 1.98 30.64
CA MET A 1 -34.05 1.41 29.31
C MET A 1 -33.16 2.30 28.42
N HIS A 2 -31.94 1.91 28.14
CA HIS A 2 -31.10 2.61 27.17
C HIS A 2 -31.41 2.03 25.80
N ALA A 3 -31.94 2.85 24.89
CA ALA A 3 -32.10 2.48 23.49
C ALA A 3 -30.72 2.54 22.84
N GLU A 4 -30.12 1.39 22.52
CA GLU A 4 -28.98 1.31 21.62
C GLU A 4 -29.45 1.74 20.23
N ALA A 5 -29.00 2.90 19.79
CA ALA A 5 -29.13 3.30 18.41
C ALA A 5 -28.22 2.38 17.58
N LYS A 6 -28.83 1.45 16.86
CA LYS A 6 -28.13 0.67 15.82
C LYS A 6 -27.69 1.63 14.72
N HIS A 7 -26.47 2.12 14.81
CA HIS A 7 -25.83 2.81 13.69
C HIS A 7 -25.70 1.80 12.54
N LYS A 8 -26.43 2.07 11.47
CA LYS A 8 -26.31 1.29 10.23
C LYS A 8 -24.95 1.61 9.65
N ALA A 9 -24.03 0.65 9.66
CA ALA A 9 -22.70 0.81 9.08
C ALA A 9 -22.87 1.15 7.58
N VAL A 10 -22.41 2.32 7.18
CA VAL A 10 -22.38 2.72 5.77
C VAL A 10 -21.02 2.24 5.22
N THR A 11 -21.05 1.29 4.30
CA THR A 11 -19.85 0.81 3.64
C THR A 11 -19.49 1.77 2.49
N HIS A 12 -18.37 2.45 2.60
CA HIS A 12 -17.80 3.26 1.53
C HIS A 12 -16.79 2.43 0.75
N LYS A 13 -16.89 2.46 -0.58
CA LYS A 13 -15.88 1.89 -1.47
C LYS A 13 -14.99 3.02 -1.96
N LEU A 14 -13.72 2.98 -1.59
CA LEU A 14 -12.69 3.86 -2.09
C LEU A 14 -11.90 3.10 -3.15
N HIS A 15 -11.57 3.77 -4.24
CA HIS A 15 -10.73 3.23 -5.30
C HIS A 15 -9.71 4.29 -5.70
N PHE A 16 -8.45 3.93 -5.69
CA PHE A 16 -7.33 4.79 -6.07
C PHE A 16 -6.19 3.94 -6.62
N PHE A 17 -5.27 4.59 -7.31
CA PHE A 17 -4.07 3.97 -7.87
C PHE A 17 -2.87 4.35 -7.01
N PHE A 18 -2.07 3.35 -6.69
CA PHE A 18 -0.91 3.44 -5.83
C PHE A 18 0.36 3.39 -6.69
N HIS A 19 1.24 4.38 -6.55
CA HIS A 19 2.43 4.53 -7.37
C HIS A 19 3.71 4.30 -6.56
N ASP A 20 4.11 3.05 -6.45
CA ASP A 20 5.35 2.61 -5.79
C ASP A 20 6.51 2.67 -6.79
N VAL A 21 7.46 3.58 -6.58
CA VAL A 21 8.64 3.77 -7.42
C VAL A 21 9.88 3.37 -6.64
N VAL A 22 10.29 2.12 -6.79
CA VAL A 22 11.39 1.50 -6.00
C VAL A 22 12.77 2.03 -6.38
N SER A 23 12.95 2.57 -7.58
CA SER A 23 14.27 3.01 -8.05
C SER A 23 14.19 4.14 -9.09
N GLY A 24 15.31 4.84 -9.27
CA GLY A 24 15.45 5.91 -10.24
C GLY A 24 15.43 7.29 -9.59
N ARG A 25 15.38 8.34 -10.43
CA ARG A 25 15.50 9.74 -9.96
C ARG A 25 14.36 10.18 -9.04
N ASN A 26 13.17 9.63 -9.25
CA ASN A 26 11.95 9.97 -8.51
C ASN A 26 11.50 8.79 -7.65
N ALA A 27 12.43 8.01 -7.09
CA ALA A 27 12.10 6.92 -6.18
C ALA A 27 11.34 7.45 -4.97
N THR A 28 10.23 6.75 -4.64
CA THR A 28 9.39 7.03 -3.47
C THR A 28 9.72 6.10 -2.32
N VAL A 29 10.64 5.16 -2.56
CA VAL A 29 11.08 4.14 -1.62
C VAL A 29 12.53 4.33 -1.25
N ALA A 30 12.85 4.22 0.04
CA ALA A 30 14.21 4.21 0.55
C ALA A 30 14.49 2.91 1.31
N GLN A 31 15.50 2.17 0.87
CA GLN A 31 15.94 0.98 1.58
C GLN A 31 16.76 1.39 2.81
N ILE A 32 16.33 0.93 4.00
CA ILE A 32 16.97 1.26 5.29
C ILE A 32 17.73 0.08 5.89
N ILE A 33 17.33 -1.16 5.57
CA ILE A 33 18.03 -2.37 6.01
C ILE A 33 18.29 -3.27 4.79
N ASN A 34 19.51 -3.77 4.68
CA ASN A 34 19.88 -4.75 3.66
C ASN A 34 19.36 -6.14 4.02
N PRO A 35 19.10 -7.00 3.01
CA PRO A 35 18.75 -8.40 3.24
C PRO A 35 19.81 -9.12 4.08
N VAL A 36 19.40 -10.13 4.84
CA VAL A 36 20.35 -11.01 5.54
C VAL A 36 21.22 -11.77 4.51
N LYS A 37 22.53 -11.84 4.80
CA LYS A 37 23.49 -12.47 3.90
C LYS A 37 23.68 -13.97 4.17
N SER A 38 23.31 -14.43 5.34
CA SER A 38 23.51 -15.82 5.73
C SER A 38 22.36 -16.34 6.61
N PRO A 39 21.69 -17.41 6.18
CA PRO A 39 21.79 -18.02 4.84
C PRO A 39 21.22 -17.06 3.75
N PRO A 40 21.83 -17.04 2.57
CA PRO A 40 21.31 -16.23 1.49
C PRO A 40 19.93 -16.77 1.07
N THR A 41 18.94 -15.88 0.98
CA THR A 41 17.60 -16.23 0.51
C THR A 41 17.28 -15.47 -0.76
N SER A 42 16.59 -16.11 -1.69
CA SER A 42 16.06 -15.46 -2.89
C SER A 42 14.90 -14.50 -2.62
N THR A 43 14.43 -14.48 -1.36
CA THR A 43 13.26 -13.69 -0.92
C THR A 43 13.63 -12.33 -0.34
N PHE A 44 14.92 -11.98 -0.32
CA PHE A 44 15.42 -10.74 0.31
C PHE A 44 15.12 -10.63 1.80
N LEU A 45 15.00 -11.74 2.52
CA LEU A 45 14.64 -11.78 3.93
C LEU A 45 15.39 -10.73 4.76
N GLY A 46 14.66 -9.98 5.58
CA GLY A 46 15.18 -8.93 6.44
C GLY A 46 15.35 -7.57 5.76
N MET A 47 15.29 -7.50 4.42
CA MET A 47 15.30 -6.21 3.72
C MET A 47 14.12 -5.36 4.21
N THR A 48 14.40 -4.11 4.59
CA THR A 48 13.37 -3.19 5.05
C THR A 48 13.46 -1.88 4.29
N ASN A 49 12.31 -1.40 3.86
CA ASN A 49 12.15 -0.17 3.10
C ASN A 49 11.16 0.76 3.79
N ILE A 50 11.39 2.06 3.67
CA ILE A 50 10.42 3.12 3.96
C ILE A 50 9.83 3.57 2.63
N MET A 51 8.56 3.89 2.60
CA MET A 51 7.86 4.38 1.42
C MET A 51 7.02 5.61 1.72
N ASP A 52 6.92 6.48 0.72
CA ASP A 52 6.01 7.64 0.67
C ASP A 52 5.48 7.76 -0.76
N ASP A 53 4.42 7.03 -1.03
CA ASP A 53 3.91 6.78 -2.37
C ASP A 53 2.68 7.62 -2.69
N LEU A 54 2.62 8.12 -3.91
CA LEU A 54 1.50 8.91 -4.40
C LEU A 54 0.27 8.03 -4.64
N LEU A 55 -0.89 8.53 -4.22
CA LEU A 55 -2.20 7.97 -4.56
C LEU A 55 -2.93 8.89 -5.53
N THR A 56 -3.48 8.32 -6.62
CA THR A 56 -4.19 9.07 -7.65
C THR A 56 -5.56 8.49 -7.97
N GLU A 57 -6.45 9.31 -8.50
CA GLU A 57 -7.78 8.90 -8.96
C GLU A 57 -7.73 8.01 -10.21
N GLY A 58 -6.77 8.23 -11.10
CA GLY A 58 -6.58 7.49 -12.35
C GLY A 58 -5.25 6.73 -12.38
N PRO A 59 -5.07 5.83 -13.37
CA PRO A 59 -3.92 4.92 -13.43
C PRO A 59 -2.59 5.61 -13.77
N GLN A 60 -2.60 6.84 -14.22
CA GLN A 60 -1.38 7.58 -14.56
C GLN A 60 -0.86 8.36 -13.35
N PRO A 61 0.45 8.39 -13.08
CA PRO A 61 1.00 9.20 -12.00
C PRO A 61 0.72 10.71 -12.11
N THR A 62 0.35 11.16 -13.32
CA THR A 62 -0.06 12.54 -13.60
C THR A 62 -1.55 12.78 -13.39
N SER A 63 -2.32 11.75 -13.03
CA SER A 63 -3.73 11.89 -12.67
C SER A 63 -3.89 12.69 -11.39
N ARG A 64 -5.12 13.15 -11.12
CA ARG A 64 -5.42 13.94 -9.93
C ARG A 64 -4.97 13.21 -8.67
N PRO A 65 -4.12 13.84 -7.83
CA PRO A 65 -3.74 13.28 -6.54
C PRO A 65 -4.95 13.21 -5.60
N VAL A 66 -5.05 12.12 -4.84
CA VAL A 66 -6.09 11.94 -3.81
C VAL A 66 -5.49 11.72 -2.43
N GLY A 67 -4.18 11.48 -2.36
CA GLY A 67 -3.48 11.28 -1.10
C GLY A 67 -2.09 10.69 -1.25
N GLY A 68 -1.60 10.11 -0.16
CA GLY A 68 -0.33 9.39 -0.09
C GLY A 68 -0.44 8.13 0.74
N ALA A 69 0.43 7.16 0.48
CA ALA A 69 0.61 5.98 1.30
C ALA A 69 2.01 6.00 1.92
N GLN A 70 2.06 6.17 3.22
CA GLN A 70 3.29 6.38 3.99
C GLN A 70 3.51 5.24 4.96
N GLY A 71 4.69 4.62 4.92
CA GLY A 71 4.94 3.50 5.82
C GLY A 71 6.22 2.76 5.56
N LEU A 72 6.21 1.52 5.95
CA LEU A 72 7.33 0.61 5.74
C LEU A 72 6.87 -0.77 5.29
N TYR A 73 7.77 -1.49 4.64
CA TYR A 73 7.61 -2.91 4.39
C TYR A 73 8.93 -3.65 4.59
N ALA A 74 8.84 -4.84 5.18
CA ALA A 74 9.98 -5.69 5.46
C ALA A 74 9.78 -7.09 4.87
N SER A 75 10.78 -7.62 4.15
CA SER A 75 10.74 -8.99 3.69
C SER A 75 10.81 -9.95 4.88
N SER A 76 9.74 -10.70 5.09
CA SER A 76 9.50 -11.49 6.30
C SER A 76 9.26 -12.98 6.02
N ASP A 77 9.41 -13.42 4.77
CA ASP A 77 9.21 -14.80 4.37
C ASP A 77 10.50 -15.36 3.74
N SER A 78 10.93 -16.54 4.16
CA SER A 78 12.14 -17.21 3.66
C SER A 78 11.92 -18.07 2.42
N THR A 79 10.67 -18.29 2.04
CA THR A 79 10.27 -19.20 0.95
C THR A 79 9.64 -18.47 -0.23
N GLU A 80 8.94 -17.37 0.04
CA GLU A 80 8.24 -16.57 -0.94
C GLU A 80 8.61 -15.09 -0.80
N ILE A 81 8.58 -14.32 -1.89
CA ILE A 81 8.75 -12.87 -1.82
C ILE A 81 7.46 -12.26 -1.26
N ALA A 82 7.44 -12.14 0.06
CA ALA A 82 6.33 -11.55 0.80
C ALA A 82 6.85 -10.60 1.89
N PHE A 83 6.15 -9.49 2.04
CA PHE A 83 6.49 -8.45 2.99
C PHE A 83 5.48 -8.38 4.13
N LEU A 84 5.95 -8.11 5.33
CA LEU A 84 5.14 -7.44 6.34
C LEU A 84 5.04 -5.98 5.92
N GLN A 85 3.84 -5.51 5.64
CA GLN A 85 3.58 -4.13 5.25
C GLN A 85 2.78 -3.41 6.32
N ILE A 86 3.22 -2.21 6.65
CA ILE A 86 2.57 -1.30 7.60
C ILE A 86 2.52 0.05 6.90
N MET A 87 1.32 0.58 6.66
CA MET A 87 1.17 1.86 5.98
C MET A 87 -0.05 2.63 6.44
N ASN A 88 0.07 3.95 6.40
CA ASN A 88 -1.05 4.88 6.50
C ASN A 88 -1.41 5.37 5.11
N ILE A 89 -2.67 5.23 4.74
CA ILE A 89 -3.26 5.83 3.55
C ILE A 89 -3.83 7.17 4.02
N VAL A 90 -3.22 8.27 3.62
CA VAL A 90 -3.59 9.63 4.04
C VAL A 90 -4.29 10.31 2.87
N PHE A 91 -5.52 10.76 3.07
CA PHE A 91 -6.30 11.46 2.05
C PHE A 91 -6.06 12.96 2.14
N THR A 92 -5.81 13.60 1.00
CA THR A 92 -5.53 15.04 0.90
C THR A 92 -6.53 15.76 0.04
N ASP A 93 -7.64 15.10 -0.32
CA ASP A 93 -8.65 15.64 -1.22
C ASP A 93 -10.03 15.00 -0.99
N GLY A 94 -11.10 15.72 -1.42
CA GLY A 94 -12.46 15.25 -1.40
C GLY A 94 -13.08 15.19 0.00
N ALA A 95 -14.09 14.34 0.14
CA ALA A 95 -14.88 14.20 1.38
C ALA A 95 -14.08 13.61 2.55
N TYR A 96 -12.92 13.02 2.28
CA TYR A 96 -12.06 12.36 3.27
C TYR A 96 -10.76 13.12 3.51
N ASN A 97 -10.66 14.37 3.06
CA ASN A 97 -9.48 15.21 3.32
C ASN A 97 -9.12 15.21 4.81
N ASP A 98 -7.82 15.15 5.10
CA ASP A 98 -7.24 15.09 6.46
C ASP A 98 -7.59 13.82 7.25
N SER A 99 -8.12 12.79 6.60
CA SER A 99 -8.34 11.48 7.22
C SER A 99 -7.28 10.46 6.79
N ALA A 100 -7.10 9.42 7.59
CA ALA A 100 -6.17 8.35 7.30
C ALA A 100 -6.74 6.97 7.65
N LEU A 101 -6.31 5.96 6.90
CA LEU A 101 -6.52 4.55 7.18
C LEU A 101 -5.18 3.88 7.47
N THR A 102 -5.08 3.10 8.53
CA THR A 102 -3.91 2.27 8.82
C THR A 102 -4.14 0.85 8.35
N VAL A 103 -3.25 0.36 7.50
CA VAL A 103 -3.26 -0.99 6.94
C VAL A 103 -2.02 -1.74 7.42
N VAL A 104 -2.22 -2.94 7.97
CA VAL A 104 -1.11 -3.81 8.39
C VAL A 104 -1.40 -5.22 7.91
N GLY A 105 -0.46 -5.84 7.19
CA GLY A 105 -0.69 -7.20 6.73
C GLY A 105 0.46 -7.82 5.96
N ARG A 106 0.28 -9.07 5.59
CA ARG A 106 1.18 -9.80 4.71
C ARG A 106 0.90 -9.39 3.26
N ASN A 107 1.95 -9.02 2.55
CA ASN A 107 1.91 -8.64 1.15
C ASN A 107 2.76 -9.60 0.30
N PRO A 108 2.18 -10.70 -0.23
CA PRO A 108 2.83 -11.54 -1.23
C PRO A 108 2.80 -10.84 -2.59
N THR A 109 3.92 -10.21 -2.95
CA THR A 109 3.99 -9.26 -4.06
C THR A 109 3.69 -9.85 -5.43
N LEU A 110 3.85 -11.17 -5.59
CA LEU A 110 3.64 -11.87 -6.85
C LEU A 110 2.19 -12.32 -7.05
N HIS A 111 1.33 -12.18 -6.04
CA HIS A 111 -0.09 -12.51 -6.16
C HIS A 111 -0.86 -11.37 -6.82
N ASP A 112 -1.79 -11.72 -7.73
CA ASP A 112 -2.59 -10.73 -8.47
C ASP A 112 -3.57 -9.97 -7.58
N VAL A 113 -4.06 -10.62 -6.53
CA VAL A 113 -5.01 -10.06 -5.57
C VAL A 113 -4.55 -10.41 -4.17
N LEU A 114 -4.58 -9.44 -3.28
CA LEU A 114 -4.37 -9.66 -1.86
C LEU A 114 -5.34 -8.79 -1.06
N GLU A 115 -5.65 -9.24 0.14
CA GLU A 115 -6.42 -8.49 1.13
C GLU A 115 -5.54 -8.24 2.35
N MET A 116 -5.59 -7.02 2.86
CA MET A 116 -4.93 -6.62 4.10
C MET A 116 -5.95 -5.97 5.04
N PRO A 117 -5.93 -6.28 6.33
CA PRO A 117 -6.83 -5.66 7.27
C PRO A 117 -6.56 -4.15 7.42
N VAL A 118 -7.63 -3.37 7.51
CA VAL A 118 -7.58 -2.00 8.00
C VAL A 118 -7.68 -2.09 9.53
N VAL A 119 -6.62 -1.68 10.21
CA VAL A 119 -6.50 -1.84 11.67
C VAL A 119 -6.83 -0.56 12.44
N GLY A 120 -7.01 0.56 11.74
CA GLY A 120 -7.40 1.83 12.33
C GLY A 120 -7.76 2.86 11.27
N ASP A 121 -8.53 3.86 11.69
CA ASP A 121 -8.88 5.03 10.90
C ASP A 121 -9.03 6.26 11.79
N THR A 122 -8.92 7.45 11.18
CA THR A 122 -9.11 8.74 11.88
C THR A 122 -10.44 9.40 11.56
N ALA A 123 -11.20 8.87 10.60
CA ALA A 123 -12.51 9.37 10.25
C ALA A 123 -13.59 8.45 10.81
N ALA A 124 -14.46 8.95 11.66
CA ALA A 124 -15.55 8.21 12.32
C ALA A 124 -16.54 7.52 11.35
N SER A 125 -16.36 7.67 10.05
CA SER A 125 -17.23 7.15 8.99
C SER A 125 -16.65 5.94 8.23
N PHE A 126 -15.40 5.55 8.48
CA PHE A 126 -14.83 4.37 7.83
C PHE A 126 -15.13 3.10 8.62
N VAL A 127 -16.00 2.28 8.11
CA VAL A 127 -16.21 0.90 8.58
C VAL A 127 -15.80 -0.04 7.45
N SER A 128 -14.51 -0.10 7.13
CA SER A 128 -14.00 -1.09 6.19
C SER A 128 -13.10 -2.08 6.91
N PRO A 129 -13.42 -3.37 6.93
CA PRO A 129 -12.59 -4.36 7.62
C PRO A 129 -11.31 -4.72 6.83
N ALA A 130 -11.24 -4.41 5.54
CA ALA A 130 -10.11 -4.77 4.70
C ALA A 130 -9.91 -3.84 3.51
N ALA A 131 -8.65 -3.67 3.13
CA ALA A 131 -8.23 -3.09 1.86
C ALA A 131 -7.85 -4.22 0.90
N THR A 132 -8.40 -4.19 -0.32
CA THR A 132 -8.06 -5.17 -1.35
C THR A 132 -7.16 -4.52 -2.39
N ARG A 133 -5.98 -5.07 -2.59
CA ARG A 133 -5.06 -4.67 -3.66
C ARG A 133 -5.25 -5.58 -4.87
N ARG A 134 -5.35 -5.00 -6.06
CA ARG A 134 -5.19 -5.71 -7.32
C ARG A 134 -3.94 -5.22 -8.03
N ARG A 135 -3.14 -6.15 -8.52
CA ARG A 135 -2.02 -5.83 -9.39
C ARG A 135 -2.58 -5.48 -10.77
N THR A 136 -2.38 -4.23 -11.21
CA THR A 136 -2.64 -3.86 -12.60
C THR A 136 -1.33 -4.00 -13.38
N PRO A 137 -1.31 -4.73 -14.50
CA PRO A 137 -0.19 -4.66 -15.42
C PRO A 137 -0.22 -3.29 -16.09
N THR A 138 0.52 -2.33 -15.53
CA THR A 138 0.84 -1.09 -16.26
C THR A 138 1.98 -1.41 -17.22
N PRO A 139 1.89 -1.01 -18.50
CA PRO A 139 3.04 -1.07 -19.38
C PRO A 139 4.14 -0.18 -18.79
N CYS A 140 5.23 -0.80 -18.36
CA CYS A 140 6.43 -0.08 -17.95
C CYS A 140 6.94 0.72 -19.17
N PRO A 141 7.24 2.01 -19.05
CA PRO A 141 7.83 2.76 -20.17
C PRO A 141 9.14 2.08 -20.59
N PRO A 142 9.48 2.03 -21.88
CA PRO A 142 10.57 1.21 -22.45
C PRO A 142 11.98 1.57 -21.97
N THR A 143 12.13 2.55 -21.07
CA THR A 143 13.42 3.02 -20.53
C THR A 143 13.68 2.61 -19.07
N ALA A 144 12.74 1.93 -18.41
CA ALA A 144 12.97 1.42 -17.06
C ALA A 144 13.52 -0.01 -17.14
N LYS A 145 14.70 -0.25 -16.57
CA LYS A 145 15.16 -1.62 -16.25
C LYS A 145 14.08 -2.29 -15.42
N PRO A 146 13.90 -3.64 -15.54
CA PRO A 146 12.85 -4.34 -14.79
C PRO A 146 13.12 -4.22 -13.29
N SER A 147 12.58 -3.19 -12.69
CA SER A 147 12.45 -3.04 -11.25
C SER A 147 11.06 -3.49 -10.86
N LEU A 148 10.98 -4.28 -9.80
CA LEU A 148 9.74 -4.80 -9.24
C LEU A 148 8.67 -3.70 -9.12
N SER A 149 7.72 -3.77 -10.03
CA SER A 149 6.32 -3.34 -10.01
C SER A 149 5.90 -1.95 -9.53
N THR A 150 5.33 -1.21 -10.44
CA THR A 150 4.25 -0.26 -10.13
C THR A 150 3.03 -1.09 -9.69
N THR A 151 2.57 -0.91 -8.48
CA THR A 151 1.41 -1.62 -7.94
C THR A 151 0.27 -0.63 -7.78
N CYS A 152 -0.92 -0.98 -8.28
CA CYS A 152 -2.14 -0.21 -8.03
C CYS A 152 -3.00 -0.91 -6.96
N MET A 153 -3.54 -0.17 -6.01
CA MET A 153 -4.52 -0.63 -5.01
C MET A 153 -5.93 -0.14 -5.36
#